data_ec1681f753d2d1bad1bf64e8687f6366
#
_entry.id   ec1681f753d2d1bad1bf64e8687f6366
#
_cell.length_a   1.000
_cell.length_b   1.000
_cell.length_c   1.000
_cell.angle_alpha   90.00
_cell.angle_beta   90.00
_cell.angle_gamma   90.00
#
_symmetry.space_group_name_H-M   'P 1'
#
loop_
_entity.id
_entity.type
_entity.pdbx_description
1 polymer ?
#
loop_
_entity_poly.entity_id
_entity_poly.type
_entity_poly.pdbx_seq_one_letter_code
_entity_poly.pdbx_strand_id
1 'polypeptide(L)'
;MAFHYRFLFITLSFLLPSLFLRAEDVSESDSIPMQSSMSDVVVTGSRMATQSRHLPFSISSVTREELTLQYRPNILPTLMEQVPGLMITSRGVMGYGVSGGGSGGMMLRGISSAAGQMMILVDGQPQYNGIYGHSVADSYHTLMAQRVEVLRGPASLLYGSNAMGGVVNIITRGMEPDGVRTHIQAAAGSYGTVQAEASSQVRQGKWQATAAVQYARSDNHRPRMGFQQTGAFAKVAYQISTNWKVQASMDVMHYSASQPGTITAPLLEADQWITRGIASLSLENHYAHSSGRLTAYDNFGRHKINDGYAMNGGTPQTNLFQSKDFLAGASWYQNFSFWEGGNVTLGADYQRIYGHAWYTSRETGDVVDTPNKLSGLAKNNEGAIYADVRHHFTRWLTIDAGIRWDYHTVTRSQWIPQAGLVFRPIADGQLKASIGKGFRNPTMREMYLYPPSNEDLRPERLVSYELSWKHSLSPQNITYGVNVFYIDADNIIQVVNRKNVNAGHLNNAGIEGELSWKVNKHWSLNTNHAWLHMKRPVVSAPVYKGYAGTVMRYGRWMATAGLQQVCGLYLSTGEQERQEHFTLLNAMLQYALPCHTHLWVRGENLLAQRYQINDGYPMPKATFMAGCSVDF
;
A
#
# COMPACT_ATOMS: atom_id res chain seq x y z
N MET A 1 -41.61 17.89 15.64
CA MET A 1 -40.69 19.02 15.85
C MET A 1 -39.47 18.78 14.95
N ALA A 2 -39.36 19.56 13.89
CA ALA A 2 -38.32 19.40 12.87
C ALA A 2 -37.10 20.21 13.27
N PHE A 3 -35.97 19.56 13.47
CA PHE A 3 -34.70 20.23 13.66
C PHE A 3 -33.97 20.33 12.30
N HIS A 4 -33.91 21.54 11.78
CA HIS A 4 -33.13 21.92 10.60
C HIS A 4 -31.65 22.02 10.98
N TYR A 5 -30.79 21.16 10.44
CA TYR A 5 -29.36 21.38 10.43
C TYR A 5 -29.01 22.31 9.27
N ARG A 6 -28.71 23.57 9.58
CA ARG A 6 -28.07 24.52 8.67
C ARG A 6 -26.60 24.13 8.54
N PHE A 7 -26.21 23.64 7.37
CA PHE A 7 -24.82 23.55 6.95
C PHE A 7 -24.28 24.96 6.71
N LEU A 8 -23.30 25.35 7.52
CA LEU A 8 -22.54 26.57 7.34
C LEU A 8 -21.52 26.32 6.21
N PHE A 9 -21.82 26.80 5.00
CA PHE A 9 -20.85 26.92 3.92
C PHE A 9 -19.86 28.03 4.29
N ILE A 10 -18.64 27.65 4.70
CA ILE A 10 -17.51 28.58 4.74
C ILE A 10 -17.01 28.72 3.31
N THR A 11 -17.48 29.76 2.63
CA THR A 11 -16.88 30.23 1.38
C THR A 11 -15.51 30.81 1.67
N LEU A 12 -14.47 30.02 1.45
CA LEU A 12 -13.08 30.48 1.47
C LEU A 12 -12.84 31.22 0.16
N SER A 13 -13.06 32.55 0.17
CA SER A 13 -12.72 33.43 -0.96
C SER A 13 -11.20 33.53 -1.03
N PHE A 14 -10.59 32.78 -1.91
CA PHE A 14 -9.21 32.99 -2.32
C PHE A 14 -9.14 34.28 -3.13
N LEU A 15 -8.63 35.34 -2.52
CA LEU A 15 -8.14 36.52 -3.25
C LEU A 15 -6.92 36.08 -4.07
N LEU A 16 -7.14 35.86 -5.36
CA LEU A 16 -6.08 35.76 -6.35
C LEU A 16 -5.52 37.16 -6.62
N PRO A 17 -4.25 37.45 -6.34
CA PRO A 17 -3.60 38.61 -6.96
C PRO A 17 -3.40 38.27 -8.44
N SER A 18 -4.00 39.06 -9.29
CA SER A 18 -3.78 39.07 -10.73
C SER A 18 -2.34 39.52 -11.04
N LEU A 19 -1.41 38.61 -11.07
CA LEU A 19 -0.08 38.79 -11.64
C LEU A 19 -0.16 38.37 -13.12
N PHE A 20 -0.24 39.36 -14.01
CA PHE A 20 0.05 39.21 -15.42
C PHE A 20 1.52 38.79 -15.56
N LEU A 21 1.78 37.50 -15.69
CA LEU A 21 3.06 36.99 -16.17
C LEU A 21 3.01 36.94 -17.69
N ARG A 22 3.87 37.75 -18.29
CA ARG A 22 4.18 37.74 -19.71
C ARG A 22 4.65 36.34 -20.11
N ALA A 23 3.96 35.71 -21.04
CA ALA A 23 4.43 34.49 -21.68
C ALA A 23 5.65 34.85 -22.53
N GLU A 24 6.83 34.45 -22.09
CA GLU A 24 7.98 34.29 -22.95
C GLU A 24 7.83 32.99 -23.72
N ASP A 25 8.03 33.09 -25.06
CA ASP A 25 8.08 31.94 -25.96
C ASP A 25 9.16 30.95 -25.51
N VAL A 26 8.74 29.88 -24.85
CA VAL A 26 9.63 28.75 -24.55
C VAL A 26 9.70 27.88 -25.80
N SER A 27 10.89 27.85 -26.38
CA SER A 27 11.26 27.03 -27.53
C SER A 27 10.94 25.55 -27.31
N GLU A 28 10.44 24.89 -28.36
CA GLU A 28 10.22 23.45 -28.49
C GLU A 28 11.46 22.62 -28.15
N SER A 29 11.72 22.31 -26.89
CA SER A 29 12.65 21.24 -26.49
C SER A 29 12.46 20.74 -25.06
N ASP A 30 11.25 20.68 -24.54
CA ASP A 30 10.99 19.98 -23.29
C ASP A 30 10.45 18.56 -23.54
N SER A 31 11.29 17.71 -24.13
CA SER A 31 11.26 16.29 -23.84
C SER A 31 11.68 16.14 -22.38
N ILE A 32 10.72 15.86 -21.48
CA ILE A 32 10.98 15.48 -20.09
C ILE A 32 12.06 14.38 -20.14
N PRO A 33 13.27 14.59 -19.59
CA PRO A 33 14.26 13.54 -19.60
C PRO A 33 13.70 12.41 -18.74
N MET A 34 13.53 11.25 -19.33
CA MET A 34 13.11 10.03 -18.68
C MET A 34 14.23 9.60 -17.73
N GLN A 35 14.24 10.15 -16.51
CA GLN A 35 15.27 9.94 -15.50
C GLN A 35 15.18 8.52 -14.95
N SER A 36 15.95 7.61 -15.57
CA SER A 36 16.14 6.24 -15.06
C SER A 36 16.99 6.17 -13.79
N SER A 37 17.57 7.27 -13.31
CA SER A 37 18.51 7.29 -12.20
C SER A 37 17.87 7.49 -10.81
N MET A 38 16.63 8.00 -10.71
CA MET A 38 15.97 8.17 -9.40
C MET A 38 15.23 6.93 -8.91
N SER A 39 14.90 5.96 -9.77
CA SER A 39 14.22 4.71 -9.37
C SER A 39 15.12 3.75 -8.58
N ASP A 40 16.42 3.95 -8.59
CA ASP A 40 17.38 3.06 -7.92
C ASP A 40 17.63 3.43 -6.45
N VAL A 41 17.19 4.60 -5.99
CA VAL A 41 17.37 5.03 -4.60
C VAL A 41 16.09 4.72 -3.82
N VAL A 42 16.22 3.89 -2.79
CA VAL A 42 15.12 3.45 -1.93
C VAL A 42 15.43 3.78 -0.46
N VAL A 43 14.40 3.88 0.35
CA VAL A 43 14.53 4.15 1.80
C VAL A 43 14.02 2.99 2.65
N THR A 44 13.14 2.15 2.11
CA THR A 44 12.43 1.10 2.87
C THR A 44 13.36 0.00 3.37
N GLY A 45 14.43 -0.30 2.64
CA GLY A 45 15.37 -1.36 3.00
C GLY A 45 16.48 -0.96 3.99
N SER A 46 16.56 0.32 4.40
CA SER A 46 17.68 0.80 5.25
C SER A 46 17.36 2.02 6.10
N ARG A 47 16.11 2.49 6.10
CA ARG A 47 15.69 3.75 6.76
C ARG A 47 16.37 5.02 6.22
N MET A 48 17.25 4.92 5.25
CA MET A 48 17.93 6.04 4.61
C MET A 48 17.90 5.90 3.08
N ALA A 49 18.05 7.01 2.37
CA ALA A 49 18.19 7.00 0.91
C ALA A 49 19.42 6.19 0.50
N THR A 50 19.22 4.99 0.00
CA THR A 50 20.27 4.04 -0.36
C THR A 50 20.01 3.51 -1.77
N GLN A 51 21.06 3.38 -2.57
CA GLN A 51 20.93 2.73 -3.87
C GLN A 51 20.55 1.26 -3.68
N SER A 52 19.51 0.80 -4.35
CA SER A 52 18.97 -0.57 -4.21
C SER A 52 20.03 -1.65 -4.50
N ARG A 53 21.05 -1.31 -5.32
CA ARG A 53 22.18 -2.20 -5.63
C ARG A 53 23.08 -2.51 -4.43
N HIS A 54 22.98 -1.75 -3.34
CA HIS A 54 23.74 -1.98 -2.11
C HIS A 54 22.96 -2.71 -1.03
N LEU A 55 21.67 -2.98 -1.28
CA LEU A 55 20.80 -3.69 -0.36
C LEU A 55 20.64 -5.16 -0.76
N PRO A 56 20.78 -6.11 0.16
CA PRO A 56 20.65 -7.53 -0.13
C PRO A 56 19.20 -8.00 -0.31
N PHE A 57 18.22 -7.10 -0.17
CA PHE A 57 16.79 -7.41 -0.21
C PHE A 57 16.17 -7.09 -1.56
N SER A 58 15.09 -7.81 -1.89
CA SER A 58 14.31 -7.59 -3.11
C SER A 58 13.31 -6.46 -2.91
N ILE A 59 13.55 -5.31 -3.54
CA ILE A 59 12.69 -4.13 -3.45
C ILE A 59 12.21 -3.75 -4.86
N SER A 60 10.90 -3.63 -5.02
CA SER A 60 10.26 -3.02 -6.20
C SER A 60 9.91 -1.57 -5.87
N SER A 61 10.26 -0.64 -6.74
CA SER A 61 9.90 0.77 -6.62
C SER A 61 9.00 1.16 -7.78
N VAL A 62 7.80 1.66 -7.47
CA VAL A 62 6.83 2.16 -8.46
C VAL A 62 6.82 3.68 -8.35
N THR A 63 7.24 4.34 -9.41
CA THR A 63 7.44 5.79 -9.47
C THR A 63 6.12 6.57 -9.61
N ARG A 64 6.16 7.88 -9.37
CA ARG A 64 5.01 8.76 -9.61
C ARG A 64 4.51 8.66 -11.05
N GLU A 65 5.42 8.62 -12.01
CA GLU A 65 5.07 8.47 -13.43
C GLU A 65 4.26 7.19 -13.65
N GLU A 66 4.73 6.04 -13.17
CA GLU A 66 4.02 4.76 -13.30
C GLU A 66 2.68 4.75 -12.56
N LEU A 67 2.59 5.36 -11.38
CA LEU A 67 1.35 5.47 -10.60
C LEU A 67 0.28 6.30 -11.33
N THR A 68 0.68 7.30 -12.09
CA THR A 68 -0.24 8.22 -12.78
C THR A 68 -0.53 7.85 -14.23
N LEU A 69 0.25 6.95 -14.84
CA LEU A 69 0.09 6.54 -16.24
C LEU A 69 -1.35 6.16 -16.63
N GLN A 70 -2.13 5.62 -15.70
CA GLN A 70 -3.49 5.16 -15.97
C GLN A 70 -4.57 5.95 -15.22
N TYR A 71 -4.23 7.07 -14.62
CA TYR A 71 -5.18 7.95 -13.92
C TYR A 71 -6.09 7.23 -12.92
N ARG A 72 -5.55 6.27 -12.17
CA ARG A 72 -6.28 5.52 -11.13
C ARG A 72 -6.26 6.27 -9.80
N PRO A 73 -7.39 6.36 -9.07
CA PRO A 73 -7.45 7.08 -7.79
C PRO A 73 -6.76 6.34 -6.64
N ASN A 74 -6.54 5.03 -6.78
CA ASN A 74 -5.91 4.17 -5.78
C ASN A 74 -4.64 3.52 -6.35
N ILE A 75 -3.59 3.39 -5.52
CA ILE A 75 -2.30 2.84 -5.94
C ILE A 75 -2.34 1.33 -6.19
N LEU A 76 -3.23 0.60 -5.55
CA LEU A 76 -3.21 -0.87 -5.49
C LEU A 76 -3.29 -1.55 -6.86
N PRO A 77 -4.15 -1.13 -7.81
CA PRO A 77 -4.17 -1.75 -9.13
C PRO A 77 -2.84 -1.62 -9.88
N THR A 78 -2.17 -0.47 -9.75
CA THR A 78 -0.84 -0.26 -10.36
C THR A 78 0.22 -1.11 -9.68
N LEU A 79 0.19 -1.25 -8.35
CA LEU A 79 1.10 -2.15 -7.63
C LEU A 79 0.88 -3.61 -8.04
N MET A 80 -0.38 -4.03 -8.23
CA MET A 80 -0.69 -5.38 -8.70
C MET A 80 -0.11 -5.66 -10.10
N GLU A 81 -0.04 -4.66 -10.97
CA GLU A 81 0.57 -4.78 -12.29
C GLU A 81 2.12 -4.79 -12.22
N GLN A 82 2.72 -3.88 -11.44
CA GLN A 82 4.16 -3.60 -11.47
C GLN A 82 4.99 -4.49 -10.53
N VAL A 83 4.41 -5.04 -9.46
CA VAL A 83 5.15 -5.81 -8.45
C VAL A 83 5.01 -7.31 -8.73
N PRO A 84 6.13 -8.05 -8.94
CA PRO A 84 6.09 -9.49 -9.15
C PRO A 84 5.35 -10.22 -8.02
N GLY A 85 4.40 -11.09 -8.38
CA GLY A 85 3.68 -11.94 -7.44
C GLY A 85 2.69 -11.25 -6.50
N LEU A 86 2.60 -9.91 -6.50
CA LEU A 86 1.61 -9.21 -5.67
C LEU A 86 0.21 -9.37 -6.26
N MET A 87 -0.69 -10.02 -5.52
CA MET A 87 -2.10 -10.15 -5.83
C MET A 87 -2.94 -9.32 -4.86
N ILE A 88 -3.98 -8.65 -5.36
CA ILE A 88 -4.84 -7.79 -4.57
C ILE A 88 -6.29 -8.22 -4.76
N THR A 89 -6.98 -8.47 -3.66
CA THR A 89 -8.39 -8.84 -3.70
C THR A 89 -9.25 -7.61 -3.93
N SER A 90 -10.22 -7.71 -4.81
CA SER A 90 -11.21 -6.67 -5.11
C SER A 90 -12.56 -7.28 -5.44
N ARG A 91 -13.63 -6.46 -5.49
CA ARG A 91 -15.00 -6.92 -5.72
C ARG A 91 -15.68 -6.24 -6.90
N GLY A 92 -15.16 -5.13 -7.37
CA GLY A 92 -15.84 -4.31 -8.35
C GLY A 92 -14.94 -3.31 -9.06
N VAL A 93 -15.59 -2.34 -9.69
CA VAL A 93 -14.91 -1.25 -10.42
C VAL A 93 -14.17 -0.33 -9.46
N MET A 94 -14.78 -0.04 -8.30
CA MET A 94 -14.24 0.89 -7.32
C MET A 94 -14.66 0.47 -5.90
N GLY A 95 -13.77 0.74 -4.95
CA GLY A 95 -13.97 0.46 -3.53
C GLY A 95 -13.66 -0.98 -3.14
N TYR A 96 -13.06 -1.11 -1.99
CA TYR A 96 -12.68 -2.40 -1.39
C TYR A 96 -13.57 -2.75 -0.19
N GLY A 97 -13.87 -1.76 0.67
CA GLY A 97 -14.55 -1.98 1.94
C GLY A 97 -13.67 -2.71 2.96
N VAL A 98 -14.23 -3.09 4.11
CA VAL A 98 -13.49 -3.75 5.21
C VAL A 98 -14.06 -5.08 5.66
N SER A 99 -15.19 -5.52 5.12
CA SER A 99 -15.82 -6.80 5.47
C SER A 99 -16.26 -7.59 4.25
N GLY A 100 -16.46 -8.89 4.40
CA GLY A 100 -17.01 -9.80 3.38
C GLY A 100 -16.13 -9.95 2.13
N GLY A 101 -15.19 -10.85 2.14
CA GLY A 101 -14.50 -11.43 1.00
C GLY A 101 -14.01 -10.46 -0.10
N GLY A 102 -13.04 -9.62 0.12
CA GLY A 102 -12.51 -8.76 -0.94
C GLY A 102 -12.12 -7.37 -0.51
N SER A 103 -11.74 -7.22 0.72
CA SER A 103 -11.40 -5.97 1.37
C SER A 103 -10.01 -5.40 1.01
N GLY A 104 -9.55 -5.58 -0.24
CA GLY A 104 -8.24 -5.08 -0.68
C GLY A 104 -7.07 -5.73 0.03
N GLY A 105 -7.22 -7.00 0.42
CA GLY A 105 -6.12 -7.77 0.96
C GLY A 105 -5.03 -7.93 -0.08
N MET A 106 -3.80 -7.60 0.28
CA MET A 106 -2.62 -7.83 -0.54
C MET A 106 -2.03 -9.18 -0.17
N MET A 107 -1.77 -9.99 -1.19
CA MET A 107 -1.16 -11.30 -1.07
C MET A 107 0.19 -11.28 -1.79
N LEU A 108 1.26 -11.60 -1.08
CA LEU A 108 2.60 -11.69 -1.63
C LEU A 108 3.26 -12.98 -1.13
N ARG A 109 3.68 -13.86 -2.07
CA ARG A 109 4.33 -15.14 -1.73
C ARG A 109 3.51 -16.03 -0.78
N GLY A 110 2.17 -15.90 -0.82
CA GLY A 110 1.26 -16.64 0.07
C GLY A 110 1.12 -16.05 1.49
N ILE A 111 1.64 -14.85 1.74
CA ILE A 111 1.51 -14.10 2.99
C ILE A 111 0.53 -12.94 2.78
N SER A 112 -0.38 -12.73 3.74
CA SER A 112 -1.54 -11.84 3.56
C SER A 112 -1.53 -10.60 4.44
N SER A 113 -1.79 -9.42 3.85
CA SER A 113 -2.05 -8.20 4.63
C SER A 113 -3.42 -8.23 5.34
N ALA A 114 -4.37 -9.01 4.84
CA ALA A 114 -5.67 -9.20 5.48
C ALA A 114 -5.55 -9.91 6.85
N ALA A 115 -4.52 -10.74 7.01
CA ALA A 115 -4.16 -11.36 8.28
C ALA A 115 -3.19 -10.49 9.11
N GLY A 116 -2.87 -9.27 8.68
CA GLY A 116 -1.91 -8.40 9.34
C GLY A 116 -0.44 -8.87 9.24
N GLN A 117 -0.11 -9.73 8.26
CA GLN A 117 1.23 -10.30 8.09
C GLN A 117 2.12 -9.48 7.13
N MET A 118 1.55 -8.49 6.47
CA MET A 118 2.26 -7.49 5.66
C MET A 118 1.93 -6.09 6.18
N MET A 119 2.92 -5.24 6.26
CA MET A 119 2.77 -3.87 6.78
C MET A 119 2.66 -2.86 5.66
N ILE A 120 1.71 -1.94 5.81
CA ILE A 120 1.61 -0.75 4.97
C ILE A 120 2.13 0.44 5.77
N LEU A 121 2.96 1.24 5.12
CA LEU A 121 3.57 2.44 5.70
C LEU A 121 3.24 3.68 4.87
N VAL A 122 3.13 4.82 5.54
CA VAL A 122 3.15 6.14 4.91
C VAL A 122 4.35 6.91 5.49
N ASP A 123 5.30 7.27 4.64
CA ASP A 123 6.59 7.87 5.03
C ASP A 123 7.32 7.10 6.15
N GLY A 124 7.20 5.75 6.12
CA GLY A 124 7.82 4.85 7.10
C GLY A 124 7.03 4.66 8.39
N GLN A 125 5.81 5.20 8.52
CA GLN A 125 4.95 5.06 9.70
C GLN A 125 3.81 4.06 9.41
N PRO A 126 3.46 3.16 10.37
CA PRO A 126 2.49 2.10 10.15
C PRO A 126 1.08 2.64 9.92
N GLN A 127 0.40 2.10 8.90
CA GLN A 127 -0.99 2.41 8.59
C GLN A 127 -1.82 1.13 8.48
N TYR A 128 -2.43 0.71 9.57
CA TYR A 128 -3.36 -0.42 9.64
C TYR A 128 -4.42 -0.20 10.73
N ASN A 129 -5.48 -0.99 10.71
CA ASN A 129 -6.50 -0.98 11.77
C ASN A 129 -5.95 -1.57 13.07
N GLY A 130 -5.95 -0.80 14.16
CA GLY A 130 -5.37 -1.20 15.44
C GLY A 130 -6.11 -2.38 16.10
N ILE A 131 -7.40 -2.57 15.84
CA ILE A 131 -8.19 -3.69 16.39
C ILE A 131 -7.92 -4.98 15.60
N TYR A 132 -8.01 -4.90 14.27
CA TYR A 132 -7.99 -6.05 13.37
C TYR A 132 -6.62 -6.34 12.75
N GLY A 133 -5.68 -5.40 12.81
CA GLY A 133 -4.34 -5.54 12.25
C GLY A 133 -4.26 -5.50 10.72
N HIS A 134 -5.38 -5.47 10.02
CA HIS A 134 -5.40 -5.47 8.56
C HIS A 134 -5.26 -4.07 7.95
N SER A 135 -4.80 -4.03 6.73
CA SER A 135 -4.80 -2.82 5.90
C SER A 135 -6.22 -2.37 5.56
N VAL A 136 -6.42 -1.06 5.35
CA VAL A 136 -7.67 -0.48 4.87
C VAL A 136 -7.43 0.11 3.48
N ALA A 137 -7.66 -0.68 2.46
CA ALA A 137 -7.22 -0.47 1.08
C ALA A 137 -7.72 0.83 0.44
N ASP A 138 -8.93 1.27 0.81
CA ASP A 138 -9.52 2.52 0.31
C ASP A 138 -8.76 3.78 0.78
N SER A 139 -7.86 3.66 1.78
CA SER A 139 -7.02 4.77 2.25
C SER A 139 -5.73 4.97 1.42
N TYR A 140 -5.42 4.13 0.45
CA TYR A 140 -4.15 4.19 -0.30
C TYR A 140 -4.32 4.87 -1.65
N HIS A 141 -4.55 6.18 -1.61
CA HIS A 141 -4.83 6.95 -2.81
C HIS A 141 -3.57 7.43 -3.53
N THR A 142 -3.65 7.45 -4.87
CA THR A 142 -2.54 7.84 -5.75
C THR A 142 -2.11 9.28 -5.53
N LEU A 143 -3.03 10.14 -5.14
CA LEU A 143 -2.83 11.59 -5.03
C LEU A 143 -1.72 11.97 -4.05
N MET A 144 -1.56 11.24 -2.93
CA MET A 144 -0.52 11.53 -1.93
C MET A 144 0.85 10.98 -2.32
N ALA A 145 0.92 9.95 -3.19
CA ALA A 145 2.13 9.18 -3.42
C ALA A 145 3.09 9.84 -4.40
N GLN A 146 4.35 9.99 -4.03
CA GLN A 146 5.48 10.31 -4.91
C GLN A 146 6.04 9.04 -5.55
N ARG A 147 6.15 7.98 -4.79
CA ARG A 147 6.49 6.62 -5.22
C ARG A 147 6.03 5.63 -4.16
N VAL A 148 5.99 4.36 -4.52
CA VAL A 148 5.70 3.28 -3.59
C VAL A 148 6.84 2.27 -3.67
N GLU A 149 7.41 1.93 -2.52
CA GLU A 149 8.44 0.91 -2.41
C GLU A 149 7.85 -0.34 -1.76
N VAL A 150 8.04 -1.49 -2.41
CA VAL A 150 7.57 -2.78 -1.92
C VAL A 150 8.77 -3.66 -1.62
N LEU A 151 9.07 -3.86 -0.33
CA LEU A 151 10.07 -4.81 0.12
C LEU A 151 9.40 -6.19 0.18
N ARG A 152 9.91 -7.13 -0.60
CA ARG A 152 9.41 -8.49 -0.72
C ARG A 152 10.19 -9.41 0.20
N GLY A 153 9.56 -9.89 1.27
CA GLY A 153 10.19 -10.68 2.33
C GLY A 153 10.20 -9.96 3.67
N PRO A 154 10.68 -10.60 4.76
CA PRO A 154 10.60 -10.05 6.10
C PRO A 154 11.35 -8.73 6.23
N ALA A 155 10.69 -7.76 6.86
CA ALA A 155 11.23 -6.44 7.17
C ALA A 155 11.09 -6.10 8.67
N SER A 156 10.84 -7.11 9.49
CA SER A 156 10.60 -6.94 10.92
C SER A 156 11.79 -6.38 11.70
N LEU A 157 13.02 -6.50 11.17
CA LEU A 157 14.20 -5.83 11.75
C LEU A 157 13.97 -4.31 11.86
N LEU A 158 13.53 -3.67 10.79
CA LEU A 158 13.37 -2.22 10.73
C LEU A 158 11.97 -1.73 11.16
N TYR A 159 10.93 -2.55 10.97
CA TYR A 159 9.54 -2.11 11.10
C TYR A 159 8.72 -2.88 12.14
N GLY A 160 9.30 -3.90 12.79
CA GLY A 160 8.66 -4.64 13.88
C GLY A 160 7.58 -5.61 13.44
N SER A 161 6.59 -5.78 14.29
CA SER A 161 5.42 -6.63 14.08
C SER A 161 4.66 -6.22 12.80
N ASN A 162 3.97 -7.18 12.17
CA ASN A 162 3.21 -7.05 10.93
C ASN A 162 4.07 -6.88 9.64
N ALA A 163 5.37 -6.56 9.75
CA ALA A 163 6.30 -6.59 8.62
C ALA A 163 6.87 -8.01 8.39
N MET A 164 6.08 -9.04 8.70
CA MET A 164 6.48 -10.44 8.68
C MET A 164 6.76 -10.94 7.26
N GLY A 165 5.88 -10.68 6.32
CA GLY A 165 5.99 -11.16 4.92
C GLY A 165 6.42 -10.09 3.93
N GLY A 166 6.45 -8.81 4.32
CA GLY A 166 6.83 -7.69 3.48
C GLY A 166 6.30 -6.35 3.96
N VAL A 167 6.73 -5.31 3.25
CA VAL A 167 6.33 -3.92 3.51
C VAL A 167 5.96 -3.23 2.21
N VAL A 168 4.86 -2.50 2.21
CA VAL A 168 4.50 -1.52 1.18
C VAL A 168 4.63 -0.13 1.79
N ASN A 169 5.60 0.65 1.36
CA ASN A 169 5.87 1.99 1.90
C ASN A 169 5.50 3.06 0.87
N ILE A 170 4.50 3.85 1.18
CA ILE A 170 4.04 4.97 0.37
C ILE A 170 4.85 6.19 0.76
N ILE A 171 5.75 6.63 -0.11
CA ILE A 171 6.53 7.85 0.05
C ILE A 171 5.70 9.02 -0.47
N THR A 172 5.38 9.97 0.40
CA THR A 172 4.48 11.07 0.05
C THR A 172 5.17 12.17 -0.75
N ARG A 173 4.36 12.91 -1.51
CA ARG A 173 4.81 13.98 -2.39
C ARG A 173 5.49 15.12 -1.63
N GLY A 174 6.49 15.71 -2.27
CA GLY A 174 7.14 16.97 -1.89
C GLY A 174 7.59 17.68 -3.15
N MET A 175 8.00 18.94 -3.03
CA MET A 175 8.50 19.76 -4.14
C MET A 175 9.95 20.16 -3.88
N GLU A 176 10.86 19.79 -4.77
CA GLU A 176 12.28 20.10 -4.64
C GLU A 176 12.65 21.48 -5.20
N PRO A 177 12.23 21.90 -6.42
CA PRO A 177 12.51 23.23 -6.94
C PRO A 177 11.56 24.27 -6.33
N ASP A 178 12.02 25.53 -6.19
CA ASP A 178 11.15 26.64 -5.84
C ASP A 178 10.08 26.87 -6.93
N GLY A 179 8.89 27.25 -6.51
CA GLY A 179 7.75 27.50 -7.38
C GLY A 179 6.45 26.92 -6.87
N VAL A 180 5.47 26.88 -7.76
CA VAL A 180 4.13 26.31 -7.52
C VAL A 180 3.84 25.30 -8.62
N ARG A 181 3.27 24.17 -8.26
CA ARG A 181 2.75 23.18 -9.21
C ARG A 181 1.36 22.74 -8.76
N THR A 182 0.39 22.96 -9.60
CA THR A 182 -1.01 22.59 -9.36
C THR A 182 -1.47 21.58 -10.40
N HIS A 183 -2.17 20.54 -9.96
CA HIS A 183 -2.77 19.52 -10.81
C HIS A 183 -4.25 19.40 -10.48
N ILE A 184 -5.10 19.40 -11.51
CA ILE A 184 -6.55 19.18 -11.41
C ILE A 184 -6.94 18.11 -12.42
N GLN A 185 -7.78 17.18 -12.01
CA GLN A 185 -8.28 16.10 -12.86
C GLN A 185 -9.75 15.83 -12.58
N ALA A 186 -10.50 15.54 -13.64
CA ALA A 186 -11.87 15.03 -13.55
C ALA A 186 -12.09 13.94 -14.59
N ALA A 187 -12.87 12.92 -14.24
CA ALA A 187 -13.17 11.80 -15.12
C ALA A 187 -14.53 11.17 -14.80
N ALA A 188 -15.14 10.56 -15.81
CA ALA A 188 -16.36 9.79 -15.69
C ALA A 188 -16.27 8.50 -16.52
N GLY A 189 -17.06 7.50 -16.16
CA GLY A 189 -17.00 6.20 -16.84
C GLY A 189 -18.15 5.26 -16.52
N SER A 190 -17.94 4.00 -16.85
CA SER A 190 -18.92 2.91 -16.68
C SER A 190 -19.48 2.86 -15.27
N TYR A 191 -20.74 2.47 -15.15
CA TYR A 191 -21.46 2.27 -13.88
C TYR A 191 -21.55 3.53 -13.00
N GLY A 192 -21.79 4.69 -13.64
CA GLY A 192 -21.91 5.96 -12.91
C GLY A 192 -20.63 6.35 -12.16
N THR A 193 -19.48 5.83 -12.61
CA THR A 193 -18.19 6.14 -12.00
C THR A 193 -17.80 7.58 -12.30
N VAL A 194 -17.47 8.33 -11.24
CA VAL A 194 -16.96 9.70 -11.33
C VAL A 194 -15.76 9.80 -10.38
N GLN A 195 -14.71 10.48 -10.82
CA GLN A 195 -13.57 10.84 -9.97
C GLN A 195 -13.14 12.28 -10.27
N ALA A 196 -12.76 12.99 -9.22
CA ALA A 196 -12.20 14.33 -9.29
C ALA A 196 -11.08 14.46 -8.26
N GLU A 197 -10.00 15.12 -8.64
CA GLU A 197 -8.90 15.39 -7.73
C GLU A 197 -8.27 16.75 -8.04
N ALA A 198 -7.76 17.39 -6.99
CA ALA A 198 -6.96 18.60 -7.10
C ALA A 198 -5.80 18.53 -6.11
N SER A 199 -4.63 18.98 -6.54
CA SER A 199 -3.47 19.09 -5.66
C SER A 199 -2.64 20.31 -6.00
N SER A 200 -2.02 20.91 -5.00
CA SER A 200 -1.05 21.98 -5.16
C SER A 200 0.18 21.71 -4.30
N GLN A 201 1.33 21.97 -4.88
CA GLN A 201 2.63 21.89 -4.23
C GLN A 201 3.30 23.26 -4.36
N VAL A 202 3.87 23.73 -3.27
CA VAL A 202 4.54 25.01 -3.21
C VAL A 202 5.88 24.83 -2.52
N ARG A 203 6.92 25.43 -3.07
CA ARG A 203 8.19 25.64 -2.38
C ARG A 203 8.58 27.11 -2.51
N GLN A 204 8.94 27.72 -1.39
CA GLN A 204 9.46 29.08 -1.34
C GLN A 204 10.56 29.14 -0.29
N GLY A 205 11.81 29.16 -0.74
CA GLY A 205 12.97 29.16 0.14
C GLY A 205 12.98 27.98 1.10
N LYS A 206 12.81 28.26 2.41
CA LYS A 206 12.82 27.23 3.47
C LYS A 206 11.49 26.48 3.64
N TRP A 207 10.41 26.95 3.05
CA TRP A 207 9.08 26.37 3.19
C TRP A 207 8.73 25.46 2.02
N GLN A 208 8.11 24.34 2.34
CA GLN A 208 7.48 23.43 1.38
C GLN A 208 6.08 23.10 1.89
N ALA A 209 5.11 23.11 1.01
CA ALA A 209 3.75 22.69 1.32
C ALA A 209 3.17 21.86 0.17
N THR A 210 2.37 20.86 0.50
CA THR A 210 1.57 20.07 -0.44
C THR A 210 0.19 19.94 0.16
N ALA A 211 -0.84 20.22 -0.64
CA ALA A 211 -2.23 19.96 -0.28
C ALA A 211 -2.91 19.24 -1.43
N ALA A 212 -3.79 18.30 -1.12
CA ALA A 212 -4.49 17.52 -2.11
C ALA A 212 -5.86 17.09 -1.60
N VAL A 213 -6.86 17.05 -2.49
CA VAL A 213 -8.21 16.57 -2.20
C VAL A 213 -8.69 15.69 -3.33
N GLN A 214 -9.46 14.66 -3.01
CA GLN A 214 -10.08 13.79 -4.01
C GLN A 214 -11.51 13.44 -3.63
N TYR A 215 -12.29 13.19 -4.66
CA TYR A 215 -13.63 12.61 -4.59
C TYR A 215 -13.73 11.50 -5.63
N ALA A 216 -14.32 10.37 -5.25
CA ALA A 216 -14.62 9.30 -6.20
C ALA A 216 -15.90 8.58 -5.81
N ARG A 217 -16.70 8.17 -6.80
CA ARG A 217 -17.88 7.35 -6.62
C ARG A 217 -18.08 6.37 -7.76
N SER A 218 -18.79 5.27 -7.49
CA SER A 218 -19.27 4.34 -8.51
C SER A 218 -20.48 3.59 -7.99
N ASP A 219 -21.47 3.35 -8.85
CA ASP A 219 -22.59 2.45 -8.54
C ASP A 219 -22.15 0.97 -8.60
N ASN A 220 -20.94 0.73 -9.19
CA ASN A 220 -20.40 -0.59 -9.49
C ASN A 220 -21.32 -1.44 -10.40
N HIS A 221 -20.86 -2.62 -10.79
CA HIS A 221 -21.49 -3.47 -11.81
C HIS A 221 -22.60 -4.40 -11.26
N ARG A 222 -22.82 -4.42 -9.94
CA ARG A 222 -23.87 -5.20 -9.28
C ARG A 222 -24.81 -4.29 -8.49
N PRO A 223 -26.11 -4.59 -8.41
CA PRO A 223 -27.03 -3.89 -7.52
C PRO A 223 -26.52 -3.92 -6.06
N ARG A 224 -26.77 -2.84 -5.31
CA ARG A 224 -26.38 -2.69 -3.89
C ARG A 224 -24.87 -2.83 -3.67
N MET A 225 -24.08 -2.27 -4.57
CA MET A 225 -22.62 -2.29 -4.51
C MET A 225 -22.01 -0.87 -4.60
N GLY A 226 -22.83 0.14 -4.32
CA GLY A 226 -22.39 1.53 -4.38
C GLY A 226 -21.17 1.80 -3.51
N PHE A 227 -20.33 2.71 -4.01
CA PHE A 227 -19.13 3.19 -3.32
C PHE A 227 -18.99 4.69 -3.51
N GLN A 228 -18.58 5.39 -2.46
CA GLN A 228 -18.26 6.81 -2.49
C GLN A 228 -17.16 7.10 -1.48
N GLN A 229 -16.18 7.92 -1.88
CA GLN A 229 -15.10 8.35 -0.99
C GLN A 229 -14.74 9.81 -1.17
N THR A 230 -14.25 10.43 -0.09
CA THR A 230 -13.63 11.76 -0.07
C THR A 230 -12.35 11.67 0.73
N GLY A 231 -11.26 12.21 0.19
CA GLY A 231 -9.96 12.19 0.83
C GLY A 231 -9.28 13.55 0.79
N ALA A 232 -8.44 13.82 1.79
CA ALA A 232 -7.61 14.99 1.87
C ALA A 232 -6.22 14.64 2.42
N PHE A 233 -5.20 15.21 1.80
CA PHE A 233 -3.81 15.09 2.21
C PHE A 233 -3.20 16.49 2.35
N ALA A 234 -2.46 16.72 3.42
CA ALA A 234 -1.68 17.93 3.62
C ALA A 234 -0.30 17.59 4.20
N LYS A 235 0.73 18.29 3.73
CA LYS A 235 2.11 18.15 4.21
C LYS A 235 2.77 19.52 4.19
N VAL A 236 3.42 19.87 5.28
CA VAL A 236 4.20 21.11 5.40
C VAL A 236 5.57 20.77 5.95
N ALA A 237 6.62 21.30 5.35
CA ALA A 237 7.98 21.14 5.82
C ALA A 237 8.69 22.49 5.88
N TYR A 238 9.57 22.66 6.86
CA TYR A 238 10.38 23.84 7.06
C TYR A 238 11.84 23.45 7.29
N GLN A 239 12.73 24.02 6.48
CA GLN A 239 14.18 23.88 6.63
C GLN A 239 14.68 24.84 7.72
N ILE A 240 14.87 24.32 8.93
CA ILE A 240 15.31 25.11 10.10
C ILE A 240 16.72 25.65 9.85
N SER A 241 17.63 24.75 9.45
CA SER A 241 19.01 25.06 9.10
C SER A 241 19.46 24.16 7.93
N THR A 242 20.69 24.27 7.48
CA THR A 242 21.27 23.38 6.45
C THR A 242 21.17 21.91 6.84
N ASN A 243 21.19 21.61 8.14
CA ASN A 243 21.24 20.25 8.66
C ASN A 243 19.92 19.75 9.26
N TRP A 244 18.95 20.64 9.52
CA TRP A 244 17.72 20.28 10.24
C TRP A 244 16.47 20.68 9.47
N LYS A 245 15.53 19.74 9.34
CA LYS A 245 14.22 19.95 8.74
C LYS A 245 13.12 19.41 9.66
N VAL A 246 12.06 20.16 9.84
CA VAL A 246 10.82 19.72 10.49
C VAL A 246 9.73 19.54 9.44
N GLN A 247 8.91 18.51 9.60
CA GLN A 247 7.83 18.18 8.68
C GLN A 247 6.61 17.69 9.45
N ALA A 248 5.44 18.21 9.10
CA ALA A 248 4.16 17.70 9.55
C ALA A 248 3.34 17.22 8.35
N SER A 249 2.64 16.12 8.49
CA SER A 249 1.71 15.62 7.47
C SER A 249 0.44 15.06 8.08
N MET A 250 -0.65 15.13 7.32
CA MET A 250 -1.93 14.54 7.67
C MET A 250 -2.60 14.01 6.41
N ASP A 251 -3.10 12.79 6.49
CA ASP A 251 -3.94 12.15 5.49
C ASP A 251 -5.23 11.67 6.13
N VAL A 252 -6.37 11.97 5.53
CA VAL A 252 -7.69 11.54 6.02
C VAL A 252 -8.55 11.11 4.85
N MET A 253 -9.16 9.95 5.00
CA MET A 253 -10.10 9.37 4.05
C MET A 253 -11.41 9.01 4.75
N HIS A 254 -12.53 9.41 4.16
CA HIS A 254 -13.87 8.95 4.52
C HIS A 254 -14.51 8.27 3.33
N TYR A 255 -15.07 7.09 3.53
CA TYR A 255 -15.82 6.39 2.48
C TYR A 255 -17.05 5.67 3.02
N SER A 256 -18.02 5.50 2.14
CA SER A 256 -19.16 4.60 2.31
C SER A 256 -19.14 3.53 1.21
N ALA A 257 -19.45 2.30 1.59
CA ALA A 257 -19.48 1.16 0.69
C ALA A 257 -20.64 0.23 1.03
N SER A 258 -21.42 -0.18 0.03
CA SER A 258 -22.44 -1.19 0.17
C SER A 258 -21.92 -2.56 -0.22
N GLN A 259 -22.40 -3.60 0.44
CA GLN A 259 -22.00 -5.00 0.23
C GLN A 259 -23.16 -5.83 -0.27
N PRO A 260 -23.16 -6.26 -1.54
CA PRO A 260 -24.28 -7.02 -2.10
C PRO A 260 -24.32 -8.48 -1.62
N GLY A 261 -23.33 -8.95 -0.84
CA GLY A 261 -23.12 -10.38 -0.59
C GLY A 261 -22.64 -11.14 -1.83
N THR A 262 -22.51 -12.46 -1.71
CA THR A 262 -22.19 -13.32 -2.87
C THR A 262 -23.40 -13.44 -3.82
N ILE A 263 -23.20 -13.98 -5.02
CA ILE A 263 -24.33 -14.22 -5.95
C ILE A 263 -25.29 -15.30 -5.42
N THR A 264 -24.80 -16.22 -4.59
CA THR A 264 -25.59 -17.31 -3.98
C THR A 264 -26.20 -16.93 -2.64
N ALA A 265 -25.63 -15.94 -1.95
CA ALA A 265 -26.09 -15.41 -0.67
C ALA A 265 -26.13 -13.88 -0.68
N PRO A 266 -27.05 -13.27 -1.45
CA PRO A 266 -27.16 -11.82 -1.55
C PRO A 266 -27.64 -11.20 -0.24
N LEU A 267 -27.11 -10.01 0.08
CA LEU A 267 -27.42 -9.25 1.28
C LEU A 267 -28.26 -7.99 0.96
N LEU A 268 -29.06 -7.61 1.93
CA LEU A 268 -29.78 -6.35 1.99
C LEU A 268 -29.24 -5.50 3.13
N GLU A 269 -29.25 -4.19 2.95
CA GLU A 269 -28.84 -3.19 3.95
C GLU A 269 -27.43 -3.42 4.56
N ALA A 270 -26.54 -4.05 3.82
CA ALA A 270 -25.16 -4.26 4.25
C ALA A 270 -24.30 -3.06 3.84
N ASP A 271 -24.10 -2.12 4.77
CA ASP A 271 -23.46 -0.83 4.50
C ASP A 271 -22.35 -0.51 5.50
N GLN A 272 -21.33 0.20 5.03
CA GLN A 272 -20.15 0.58 5.81
C GLN A 272 -19.88 2.06 5.65
N TRP A 273 -19.56 2.72 6.76
CA TRP A 273 -19.08 4.11 6.82
C TRP A 273 -17.79 4.13 7.61
N ILE A 274 -16.71 4.42 6.93
CA ILE A 274 -15.36 4.28 7.46
C ILE A 274 -14.62 5.61 7.32
N THR A 275 -13.97 6.02 8.39
CA THR A 275 -12.99 7.11 8.37
C THR A 275 -11.65 6.56 8.83
N ARG A 276 -10.60 6.81 8.06
CA ARG A 276 -9.22 6.47 8.42
C ARG A 276 -8.33 7.69 8.20
N GLY A 277 -7.31 7.82 9.02
CA GLY A 277 -6.33 8.87 8.82
C GLY A 277 -5.01 8.54 9.51
N ILE A 278 -3.98 9.26 9.10
CA ILE A 278 -2.66 9.25 9.74
C ILE A 278 -2.16 10.69 9.84
N ALA A 279 -1.66 11.06 11.00
CA ALA A 279 -0.96 12.33 11.23
C ALA A 279 0.46 12.04 11.69
N SER A 280 1.43 12.82 11.26
CA SER A 280 2.82 12.69 11.71
C SER A 280 3.52 14.02 11.84
N LEU A 281 4.45 14.09 12.79
CA LEU A 281 5.40 15.17 12.98
C LEU A 281 6.81 14.59 13.03
N SER A 282 7.67 15.01 12.12
CA SER A 282 9.04 14.49 12.00
C SER A 282 10.06 15.62 12.14
N LEU A 283 11.16 15.29 12.81
CA LEU A 283 12.38 16.10 12.85
C LEU A 283 13.51 15.30 12.21
N GLU A 284 14.05 15.80 11.12
CA GLU A 284 15.12 15.16 10.34
C GLU A 284 16.43 15.90 10.55
N ASN A 285 17.52 15.15 10.62
CA ASN A 285 18.86 15.71 10.57
C ASN A 285 19.70 15.08 9.44
N HIS A 286 20.61 15.88 8.90
CA HIS A 286 21.54 15.44 7.86
C HIS A 286 22.87 16.16 8.04
N TYR A 287 23.92 15.39 8.36
CA TYR A 287 25.29 15.83 8.50
C TYR A 287 26.20 15.00 7.56
N ALA A 288 27.46 15.37 7.43
CA ALA A 288 28.40 14.71 6.54
C ALA A 288 28.52 13.18 6.80
N HIS A 289 28.50 12.79 8.07
CA HIS A 289 28.69 11.39 8.49
C HIS A 289 27.53 10.82 9.30
N SER A 290 26.43 11.54 9.41
CA SER A 290 25.25 11.00 10.08
C SER A 290 23.97 11.62 9.55
N SER A 291 22.89 10.84 9.53
CA SER A 291 21.56 11.30 9.21
C SER A 291 20.52 10.52 9.97
N GLY A 292 19.43 11.16 10.36
CA GLY A 292 18.40 10.48 11.11
C GLY A 292 17.09 11.22 11.12
N ARG A 293 16.10 10.55 11.73
CA ARG A 293 14.75 11.09 11.87
C ARG A 293 14.14 10.64 13.19
N LEU A 294 13.48 11.57 13.85
CA LEU A 294 12.54 11.30 14.94
C LEU A 294 11.14 11.64 14.43
N THR A 295 10.21 10.70 14.53
CA THR A 295 8.82 10.90 14.11
C THR A 295 7.88 10.52 15.24
N ALA A 296 6.94 11.42 15.58
CA ALA A 296 5.74 11.10 16.33
C ALA A 296 4.57 10.96 15.35
N TYR A 297 3.70 9.97 15.55
CA TYR A 297 2.59 9.69 14.65
C TYR A 297 1.36 9.17 15.38
N ASP A 298 0.21 9.35 14.76
CA ASP A 298 -1.07 8.76 15.15
C ASP A 298 -1.83 8.28 13.91
N ASN A 299 -2.10 6.98 13.84
CA ASN A 299 -2.99 6.38 12.85
C ASN A 299 -4.31 6.08 13.56
N PHE A 300 -5.38 6.69 13.11
CA PHE A 300 -6.69 6.62 13.73
C PHE A 300 -7.77 6.12 12.77
N GLY A 301 -8.81 5.52 13.33
CA GLY A 301 -9.94 5.05 12.56
C GLY A 301 -11.25 5.02 13.33
N ARG A 302 -12.34 5.16 12.57
CA ARG A 302 -13.71 4.96 13.03
C ARG A 302 -14.47 4.17 11.99
N HIS A 303 -15.09 3.09 12.42
CA HIS A 303 -15.94 2.25 11.59
C HIS A 303 -17.37 2.27 12.15
N LYS A 304 -18.33 2.37 11.24
CA LYS A 304 -19.75 2.12 11.48
C LYS A 304 -20.20 1.13 10.42
N ILE A 305 -20.73 -0.01 10.82
CA ILE A 305 -21.06 -1.11 9.92
C ILE A 305 -22.46 -1.64 10.24
N ASN A 306 -23.28 -1.76 9.21
CA ASN A 306 -24.44 -2.61 9.16
C ASN A 306 -24.07 -3.88 8.39
N ASP A 307 -24.03 -5.02 9.05
CA ASP A 307 -23.68 -6.29 8.40
C ASP A 307 -24.77 -6.79 7.44
N GLY A 308 -25.95 -6.13 7.47
CA GLY A 308 -27.09 -6.48 6.62
C GLY A 308 -27.74 -7.79 7.01
N TYR A 309 -28.59 -8.29 6.12
CA TYR A 309 -29.30 -9.54 6.30
C TYR A 309 -29.51 -10.26 4.97
N ALA A 310 -29.70 -11.57 5.03
CA ALA A 310 -29.92 -12.38 3.84
C ALA A 310 -31.19 -11.94 3.09
N MET A 311 -31.10 -11.74 1.78
CA MET A 311 -32.24 -11.34 0.94
C MET A 311 -33.40 -12.36 1.03
N ASN A 312 -33.04 -13.65 1.15
CA ASN A 312 -34.02 -14.74 1.21
C ASN A 312 -34.26 -15.14 2.68
N GLY A 313 -35.27 -14.55 3.31
CA GLY A 313 -35.74 -14.95 4.65
C GLY A 313 -34.93 -14.42 5.83
N GLY A 314 -34.02 -13.47 5.60
CA GLY A 314 -33.30 -12.78 6.68
C GLY A 314 -34.18 -11.67 7.31
N THR A 315 -33.81 -11.24 8.51
CA THR A 315 -34.40 -10.10 9.21
C THR A 315 -33.44 -8.94 9.32
N PRO A 316 -33.88 -7.68 9.19
CA PRO A 316 -33.03 -6.51 9.38
C PRO A 316 -32.28 -6.54 10.70
N GLN A 317 -31.04 -6.13 10.67
CA GLN A 317 -30.23 -5.98 11.89
C GLN A 317 -30.82 -4.88 12.77
N THR A 318 -30.99 -5.16 14.05
CA THR A 318 -31.49 -4.18 15.04
C THR A 318 -30.38 -3.27 15.54
N ASN A 319 -29.13 -3.73 15.40
CA ASN A 319 -27.94 -3.06 15.92
C ASN A 319 -26.92 -2.80 14.83
N LEU A 320 -26.15 -1.72 14.99
CA LEU A 320 -25.02 -1.37 14.14
C LEU A 320 -23.72 -1.60 14.91
N PHE A 321 -22.75 -2.24 14.26
CA PHE A 321 -21.40 -2.34 14.79
C PHE A 321 -20.71 -0.98 14.70
N GLN A 322 -20.03 -0.60 15.78
CA GLN A 322 -19.20 0.60 15.87
C GLN A 322 -17.82 0.21 16.35
N SER A 323 -16.79 0.83 15.80
CA SER A 323 -15.47 0.76 16.39
C SER A 323 -14.68 2.04 16.20
N LYS A 324 -13.75 2.27 17.12
CA LYS A 324 -12.70 3.28 16.99
C LYS A 324 -11.38 2.67 17.43
N ASP A 325 -10.34 3.03 16.73
CA ASP A 325 -8.99 2.61 17.04
C ASP A 325 -8.01 3.73 16.78
N PHE A 326 -6.89 3.70 17.49
CA PHE A 326 -5.71 4.47 17.16
C PHE A 326 -4.42 3.69 17.46
N LEU A 327 -3.40 4.01 16.72
CA LEU A 327 -2.06 3.50 16.85
C LEU A 327 -1.14 4.73 16.90
N ALA A 328 -0.86 5.19 18.12
CA ALA A 328 0.01 6.33 18.37
C ALA A 328 1.41 5.86 18.75
N GLY A 329 2.44 6.50 18.23
CA GLY A 329 3.80 6.08 18.49
C GLY A 329 4.86 7.13 18.20
N ALA A 330 6.08 6.74 18.51
CA ALA A 330 7.29 7.47 18.15
C ALA A 330 8.32 6.48 17.59
N SER A 331 8.98 6.88 16.52
CA SER A 331 10.05 6.13 15.86
C SER A 331 11.27 7.03 15.72
N TRP A 332 12.40 6.56 16.17
CA TRP A 332 13.68 7.22 16.01
C TRP A 332 14.67 6.30 15.32
N TYR A 333 15.43 6.83 14.40
CA TYR A 333 16.62 6.17 13.87
C TYR A 333 17.72 7.19 13.57
N GLN A 334 18.97 6.73 13.65
CA GLN A 334 20.16 7.47 13.29
C GLN A 334 21.13 6.57 12.54
N ASN A 335 21.54 7.00 11.36
CA ASN A 335 22.57 6.39 10.54
C ASN A 335 23.89 7.09 10.77
N PHE A 336 24.97 6.31 10.83
CA PHE A 336 26.34 6.77 10.99
C PHE A 336 27.24 6.14 9.93
N SER A 337 28.10 6.94 9.32
CA SER A 337 29.13 6.51 8.38
C SER A 337 30.50 6.91 8.94
N PHE A 338 30.92 6.22 10.02
CA PHE A 338 32.14 6.56 10.77
C PHE A 338 33.43 6.13 10.08
N TRP A 339 33.35 5.17 9.14
CA TRP A 339 34.49 4.67 8.40
C TRP A 339 34.14 4.44 6.93
N GLU A 340 35.16 4.40 6.08
CA GLU A 340 34.97 4.19 4.66
C GLU A 340 34.26 2.85 4.38
N GLY A 341 33.22 2.88 3.58
CA GLY A 341 32.41 1.71 3.23
C GLY A 341 31.48 1.21 4.34
N GLY A 342 31.50 1.79 5.54
CA GLY A 342 30.68 1.37 6.67
C GLY A 342 29.50 2.27 6.93
N ASN A 343 28.36 1.66 7.26
CA ASN A 343 27.16 2.33 7.72
C ASN A 343 26.53 1.57 8.89
N VAL A 344 26.20 2.27 9.95
CA VAL A 344 25.51 1.72 11.13
C VAL A 344 24.21 2.47 11.30
N THR A 345 23.10 1.75 11.35
CA THR A 345 21.78 2.27 11.71
C THR A 345 21.41 1.82 13.11
N LEU A 346 21.15 2.76 14.01
CA LEU A 346 20.56 2.50 15.30
C LEU A 346 19.13 3.05 15.31
N GLY A 347 18.22 2.33 15.96
CA GLY A 347 16.86 2.83 16.08
C GLY A 347 16.13 2.32 17.30
N ALA A 348 15.06 3.05 17.65
CA ALA A 348 14.14 2.74 18.71
C ALA A 348 12.72 3.12 18.30
N ASP A 349 11.77 2.23 18.58
CA ASP A 349 10.36 2.43 18.29
C ASP A 349 9.55 2.25 19.57
N TYR A 350 8.49 3.04 19.71
CA TYR A 350 7.45 2.83 20.69
C TYR A 350 6.10 3.06 20.05
N GLN A 351 5.16 2.15 20.30
CA GLN A 351 3.77 2.33 19.88
C GLN A 351 2.79 1.85 20.92
N ARG A 352 1.68 2.56 21.00
CA ARG A 352 0.51 2.19 21.76
C ARG A 352 -0.66 1.97 20.83
N ILE A 353 -1.24 0.78 20.93
CA ILE A 353 -2.40 0.39 20.15
C ILE A 353 -3.61 0.42 21.09
N TYR A 354 -4.67 1.09 20.64
CA TYR A 354 -5.92 1.22 21.36
C TYR A 354 -7.07 0.81 20.44
N GLY A 355 -8.01 0.06 20.94
CA GLY A 355 -9.21 -0.33 20.23
C GLY A 355 -10.42 -0.38 21.16
N HIS A 356 -11.54 0.11 20.66
CA HIS A 356 -12.85 0.03 21.30
C HIS A 356 -13.90 -0.36 20.27
N ALA A 357 -14.66 -1.40 20.53
CA ALA A 357 -15.74 -1.87 19.70
C ALA A 357 -17.03 -2.00 20.53
N TRP A 358 -18.19 -1.61 19.97
CA TRP A 358 -19.50 -1.66 20.62
C TRP A 358 -20.61 -1.77 19.59
N TYR A 359 -21.83 -1.99 20.05
CA TYR A 359 -23.04 -1.91 19.21
C TYR A 359 -23.93 -0.74 19.62
N THR A 360 -24.63 -0.18 18.64
CA THR A 360 -25.69 0.82 18.87
C THR A 360 -27.00 0.34 18.26
N SER A 361 -28.12 0.59 18.96
CA SER A 361 -29.46 0.38 18.39
C SER A 361 -29.64 1.22 17.12
N ARG A 362 -30.21 0.64 16.09
CA ARG A 362 -30.58 1.40 14.87
C ARG A 362 -31.74 2.37 15.12
N GLU A 363 -32.64 2.03 16.04
CA GLU A 363 -33.83 2.81 16.32
C GLU A 363 -33.54 4.01 17.21
N THR A 364 -32.85 3.79 18.34
CA THR A 364 -32.62 4.84 19.34
C THR A 364 -31.22 5.48 19.23
N GLY A 365 -30.25 4.79 18.65
CA GLY A 365 -28.85 5.22 18.62
C GLY A 365 -28.09 4.93 19.92
N ASP A 366 -28.74 4.38 20.93
CA ASP A 366 -28.12 4.07 22.22
C ASP A 366 -27.16 2.89 22.12
N VAL A 367 -26.17 2.88 23.02
CA VAL A 367 -25.27 1.75 23.15
C VAL A 367 -26.05 0.55 23.69
N VAL A 368 -25.90 -0.57 22.98
CA VAL A 368 -26.57 -1.84 23.34
C VAL A 368 -25.51 -2.75 23.99
N ASP A 369 -25.83 -3.23 25.19
CA ASP A 369 -25.02 -4.27 25.83
C ASP A 369 -25.23 -5.59 25.11
N THR A 370 -24.13 -6.20 24.63
CA THR A 370 -24.20 -7.46 23.89
C THR A 370 -23.66 -8.60 24.76
N PRO A 371 -24.25 -9.81 24.68
CA PRO A 371 -23.81 -10.95 25.49
C PRO A 371 -22.37 -11.40 25.18
N ASN A 372 -21.75 -10.89 24.13
CA ASN A 372 -20.40 -11.26 23.68
C ASN A 372 -19.27 -10.41 24.28
N LYS A 373 -19.51 -9.65 25.34
CA LYS A 373 -18.50 -8.82 26.03
C LYS A 373 -17.73 -7.87 25.12
N LEU A 374 -18.36 -7.34 24.07
CA LEU A 374 -17.76 -6.36 23.17
C LEU A 374 -17.64 -4.94 23.78
N SER A 375 -17.94 -4.78 25.06
CA SER A 375 -17.63 -3.56 25.80
C SER A 375 -16.12 -3.44 26.11
N GLY A 376 -15.27 -3.91 25.18
CA GLY A 376 -13.85 -4.08 25.42
C GLY A 376 -13.02 -2.92 24.93
N LEU A 377 -12.64 -2.06 25.84
CA LEU A 377 -11.47 -1.22 25.70
C LEU A 377 -10.23 -2.10 25.83
N ALA A 378 -9.55 -2.41 24.70
CA ALA A 378 -8.26 -3.09 24.70
C ALA A 378 -7.13 -2.11 24.38
N LYS A 379 -5.99 -2.29 25.02
CA LYS A 379 -4.78 -1.50 24.79
C LYS A 379 -3.54 -2.35 24.95
N ASN A 380 -2.61 -2.24 23.99
CA ASN A 380 -1.30 -2.88 24.04
C ASN A 380 -0.21 -1.83 23.85
N ASN A 381 0.95 -2.08 24.43
CA ASN A 381 2.14 -1.29 24.15
C ASN A 381 3.22 -2.21 23.56
N GLU A 382 3.97 -1.67 22.63
CA GLU A 382 5.10 -2.31 21.99
C GLU A 382 6.27 -1.34 21.98
N GLY A 383 7.45 -1.82 22.32
CA GLY A 383 8.69 -1.04 22.32
C GLY A 383 9.83 -1.87 21.77
N ALA A 384 10.74 -1.23 21.06
CA ALA A 384 11.85 -1.95 20.44
C ALA A 384 13.09 -1.10 20.30
N ILE A 385 14.23 -1.77 20.26
CA ILE A 385 15.51 -1.22 19.85
C ILE A 385 16.12 -2.12 18.78
N TYR A 386 16.84 -1.54 17.84
CA TYR A 386 17.52 -2.29 16.79
C TYR A 386 18.83 -1.65 16.36
N ALA A 387 19.69 -2.49 15.80
CA ALA A 387 20.92 -2.09 15.16
C ALA A 387 21.08 -2.87 13.86
N ASP A 388 21.55 -2.17 12.84
CA ASP A 388 21.86 -2.72 11.53
C ASP A 388 23.21 -2.19 11.07
N VAL A 389 24.08 -3.07 10.57
CA VAL A 389 25.44 -2.74 10.12
C VAL A 389 25.60 -3.20 8.69
N ARG A 390 25.92 -2.25 7.81
CA ARG A 390 26.29 -2.54 6.43
C ARG A 390 27.74 -2.14 6.19
N HIS A 391 28.52 -3.02 5.58
CA HIS A 391 29.89 -2.74 5.23
C HIS A 391 30.24 -3.19 3.81
N HIS A 392 30.83 -2.29 3.05
CA HIS A 392 31.42 -2.55 1.75
C HIS A 392 32.87 -2.99 1.93
N PHE A 393 33.12 -4.29 2.04
CA PHE A 393 34.47 -4.84 2.21
C PHE A 393 35.38 -4.57 1.00
N THR A 394 34.74 -4.59 -0.16
CA THR A 394 35.39 -4.26 -1.45
C THR A 394 34.34 -3.64 -2.38
N ARG A 395 34.76 -3.14 -3.54
CA ARG A 395 33.84 -2.65 -4.58
C ARG A 395 32.82 -3.72 -5.07
N TRP A 396 33.14 -5.00 -4.85
CA TRP A 396 32.33 -6.13 -5.32
C TRP A 396 31.62 -6.89 -4.20
N LEU A 397 31.94 -6.65 -2.92
CA LEU A 397 31.31 -7.34 -1.79
C LEU A 397 30.76 -6.37 -0.74
N THR A 398 29.48 -6.47 -0.46
CA THR A 398 28.80 -5.78 0.64
C THR A 398 28.15 -6.83 1.55
N ILE A 399 28.30 -6.70 2.86
CA ILE A 399 27.60 -7.50 3.86
C ILE A 399 26.73 -6.56 4.70
N ASP A 400 25.55 -7.04 5.04
CA ASP A 400 24.55 -6.34 5.83
C ASP A 400 24.05 -7.32 6.92
N ALA A 401 24.01 -6.87 8.19
CA ALA A 401 23.54 -7.70 9.28
C ALA A 401 22.95 -6.83 10.39
N GLY A 402 21.80 -7.25 10.90
CA GLY A 402 21.10 -6.52 11.93
C GLY A 402 20.36 -7.41 12.91
N ILE A 403 20.02 -6.82 14.05
CA ILE A 403 19.25 -7.46 15.10
C ILE A 403 18.31 -6.45 15.75
N ARG A 404 17.07 -6.89 16.02
CA ARG A 404 16.07 -6.14 16.78
C ARG A 404 15.66 -6.93 18.02
N TRP A 405 15.54 -6.24 19.13
CA TRP A 405 14.82 -6.71 20.31
C TRP A 405 13.50 -5.95 20.38
N ASP A 406 12.41 -6.70 20.43
CA ASP A 406 11.05 -6.20 20.45
C ASP A 406 10.34 -6.70 21.71
N TYR A 407 9.63 -5.84 22.41
CA TYR A 407 8.87 -6.17 23.61
C TYR A 407 7.42 -5.72 23.46
N HIS A 408 6.49 -6.65 23.61
CA HIS A 408 5.06 -6.41 23.60
C HIS A 408 4.44 -6.80 24.95
N THR A 409 3.49 -6.00 25.46
CA THR A 409 2.93 -6.18 26.82
C THR A 409 2.32 -7.56 27.08
N VAL A 410 1.80 -8.23 26.05
CA VAL A 410 1.17 -9.55 26.14
C VAL A 410 2.15 -10.66 25.72
N THR A 411 2.68 -10.59 24.53
CA THR A 411 3.49 -11.65 23.90
C THR A 411 4.95 -11.65 24.33
N ARG A 412 5.36 -10.65 25.12
CA ARG A 412 6.71 -10.50 25.69
C ARG A 412 7.78 -10.28 24.61
N SER A 413 8.99 -10.76 24.83
CA SER A 413 10.17 -10.45 24.02
C SER A 413 10.29 -11.30 22.78
N GLN A 414 10.71 -10.67 21.66
CA GLN A 414 11.13 -11.33 20.42
C GLN A 414 12.50 -10.80 19.98
N TRP A 415 13.34 -11.72 19.47
CA TRP A 415 14.59 -11.39 18.83
C TRP A 415 14.47 -11.63 17.32
N ILE A 416 14.83 -10.64 16.53
CA ILE A 416 14.66 -10.62 15.09
C ILE A 416 16.01 -10.38 14.41
N PRO A 417 16.79 -11.42 14.10
CA PRO A 417 18.00 -11.33 13.31
C PRO A 417 17.68 -11.27 11.82
N GLN A 418 18.53 -10.57 11.08
CA GLN A 418 18.53 -10.50 9.61
C GLN A 418 19.97 -10.37 9.12
N ALA A 419 20.32 -11.01 8.00
CA ALA A 419 21.60 -10.87 7.35
C ALA A 419 21.47 -11.01 5.85
N GLY A 420 22.41 -10.41 5.12
CA GLY A 420 22.46 -10.55 3.68
C GLY A 420 23.80 -10.12 3.11
N LEU A 421 24.03 -10.48 1.87
CA LEU A 421 25.21 -10.11 1.11
C LEU A 421 24.85 -9.65 -0.31
N VAL A 422 25.65 -8.77 -0.85
CA VAL A 422 25.60 -8.36 -2.25
C VAL A 422 26.97 -8.60 -2.85
N PHE A 423 27.02 -9.45 -3.87
CA PHE A 423 28.22 -9.74 -4.64
C PHE A 423 28.05 -9.18 -6.06
N ARG A 424 29.00 -8.35 -6.50
CA ARG A 424 29.00 -7.67 -7.80
C ARG A 424 30.18 -8.17 -8.65
N PRO A 425 30.04 -9.31 -9.32
CA PRO A 425 31.13 -9.89 -10.14
C PRO A 425 31.45 -9.06 -11.38
N ILE A 426 30.46 -8.30 -11.86
CA ILE A 426 30.54 -7.41 -13.01
C ILE A 426 29.93 -6.04 -12.64
N ALA A 427 30.31 -4.97 -13.33
CA ALA A 427 29.94 -3.59 -12.98
C ALA A 427 28.43 -3.38 -12.83
N ASP A 428 27.63 -3.92 -13.74
CA ASP A 428 26.18 -3.71 -13.80
C ASP A 428 25.37 -4.95 -13.37
N GLY A 429 26.07 -5.99 -12.85
CA GLY A 429 25.47 -7.24 -12.38
C GLY A 429 25.64 -7.43 -10.88
N GLN A 430 24.61 -7.94 -10.21
CA GLN A 430 24.59 -8.16 -8.76
C GLN A 430 23.88 -9.45 -8.40
N LEU A 431 24.57 -10.28 -7.63
CA LEU A 431 24.02 -11.43 -6.94
C LEU A 431 23.74 -11.02 -5.49
N LYS A 432 22.55 -11.28 -5.00
CA LYS A 432 22.16 -11.00 -3.63
C LYS A 432 21.71 -12.28 -2.97
N ALA A 433 22.09 -12.45 -1.71
CA ALA A 433 21.55 -13.50 -0.86
C ALA A 433 21.14 -12.92 0.48
N SER A 434 20.02 -13.34 1.03
CA SER A 434 19.55 -12.89 2.33
C SER A 434 18.81 -13.98 3.10
N ILE A 435 18.89 -13.85 4.42
CA ILE A 435 18.09 -14.59 5.39
C ILE A 435 17.53 -13.59 6.39
N GLY A 436 16.25 -13.69 6.68
CA GLY A 436 15.60 -12.80 7.64
C GLY A 436 14.47 -13.47 8.40
N LYS A 437 14.34 -13.10 9.67
CA LYS A 437 13.20 -13.48 10.51
C LYS A 437 12.15 -12.39 10.48
N GLY A 438 10.90 -12.78 10.25
CA GLY A 438 9.71 -11.96 10.44
C GLY A 438 8.85 -12.46 11.59
N PHE A 439 8.01 -11.58 12.14
CA PHE A 439 7.03 -11.95 13.15
C PHE A 439 5.79 -11.07 13.10
N ARG A 440 4.69 -11.56 13.70
CA ARG A 440 3.46 -10.82 13.90
C ARG A 440 2.89 -11.11 15.29
N ASN A 441 2.66 -10.06 16.06
CA ASN A 441 1.90 -10.18 17.31
C ASN A 441 0.41 -10.43 17.00
N PRO A 442 -0.30 -11.23 17.83
CA PRO A 442 -1.74 -11.38 17.70
C PRO A 442 -2.44 -10.03 17.80
N THR A 443 -3.49 -9.85 17.01
CA THR A 443 -4.30 -8.63 17.01
C THR A 443 -5.20 -8.55 18.24
N MET A 444 -5.71 -7.36 18.58
CA MET A 444 -6.71 -7.20 19.62
C MET A 444 -7.96 -8.02 19.36
N ARG A 445 -8.36 -8.13 18.08
CA ARG A 445 -9.50 -8.95 17.65
C ARG A 445 -9.27 -10.43 17.98
N GLU A 446 -8.09 -10.94 17.70
CA GLU A 446 -7.76 -12.35 17.91
C GLU A 446 -7.66 -12.70 19.42
N MET A 447 -7.21 -11.76 20.24
CA MET A 447 -7.02 -11.99 21.68
C MET A 447 -8.28 -11.74 22.51
N TYR A 448 -9.03 -10.65 22.24
CA TYR A 448 -10.01 -10.12 23.21
C TYR A 448 -11.43 -10.01 22.68
N LEU A 449 -11.61 -9.78 21.37
CA LEU A 449 -12.93 -9.43 20.85
C LEU A 449 -13.69 -10.66 20.34
N TYR A 450 -14.84 -10.93 20.93
CA TYR A 450 -15.80 -11.99 20.60
C TYR A 450 -15.18 -13.29 20.03
N PRO A 451 -15.79 -14.45 20.27
CA PRO A 451 -15.30 -15.71 19.73
C PRO A 451 -15.02 -15.62 18.21
N PRO A 452 -13.88 -16.16 17.75
CA PRO A 452 -13.01 -17.15 18.40
C PRO A 452 -11.81 -16.59 19.19
N SER A 453 -11.95 -15.57 20.05
CA SER A 453 -10.83 -14.94 20.79
C SER A 453 -10.05 -15.91 21.69
N ASN A 454 -8.77 -15.60 21.92
CA ASN A 454 -7.87 -16.35 22.79
C ASN A 454 -6.71 -15.45 23.28
N GLU A 455 -6.61 -15.22 24.59
CA GLU A 455 -5.56 -14.40 25.19
C GLU A 455 -4.20 -15.10 25.28
N ASP A 456 -4.16 -16.44 25.16
CA ASP A 456 -2.94 -17.26 25.25
C ASP A 456 -2.16 -17.36 23.93
N LEU A 457 -2.52 -16.56 22.91
CA LEU A 457 -1.87 -16.58 21.63
C LEU A 457 -0.41 -16.12 21.71
N ARG A 458 0.42 -16.77 20.91
CA ARG A 458 1.83 -16.44 20.72
C ARG A 458 2.05 -15.76 19.39
N PRO A 459 3.14 -15.00 19.19
CA PRO A 459 3.47 -14.42 17.90
C PRO A 459 3.63 -15.48 16.81
N GLU A 460 3.12 -15.16 15.63
CA GLU A 460 3.49 -15.87 14.40
C GLU A 460 4.94 -15.57 14.05
N ARG A 461 5.61 -16.51 13.42
CA ARG A 461 7.03 -16.41 13.02
C ARG A 461 7.22 -16.88 11.59
N LEU A 462 8.18 -16.27 10.93
CA LEU A 462 8.56 -16.61 9.57
C LEU A 462 10.07 -16.48 9.44
N VAL A 463 10.68 -17.41 8.72
CA VAL A 463 12.04 -17.29 8.19
C VAL A 463 11.98 -17.33 6.68
N SER A 464 12.64 -16.39 6.02
CA SER A 464 12.75 -16.33 4.57
C SER A 464 14.20 -16.42 4.13
N TYR A 465 14.43 -17.18 3.08
CA TYR A 465 15.71 -17.31 2.38
C TYR A 465 15.52 -16.83 0.95
N GLU A 466 16.40 -15.94 0.49
CA GLU A 466 16.34 -15.41 -0.86
C GLU A 466 17.70 -15.47 -1.56
N LEU A 467 17.64 -15.72 -2.87
CA LEU A 467 18.77 -15.58 -3.79
C LEU A 467 18.29 -14.87 -5.04
N SER A 468 18.90 -13.74 -5.39
CA SER A 468 18.51 -12.98 -6.56
C SER A 468 19.69 -12.55 -7.41
N TRP A 469 19.47 -12.50 -8.72
CA TRP A 469 20.35 -11.91 -9.71
C TRP A 469 19.65 -10.74 -10.37
N LYS A 470 20.34 -9.60 -10.48
CA LYS A 470 19.88 -8.45 -11.27
C LYS A 470 21.03 -7.93 -12.13
N HIS A 471 20.74 -7.63 -13.39
CA HIS A 471 21.75 -7.14 -14.34
C HIS A 471 21.14 -6.07 -15.24
N SER A 472 21.91 -5.01 -15.49
CA SER A 472 21.57 -3.91 -16.38
C SER A 472 22.52 -3.91 -17.58
N LEU A 473 21.98 -4.13 -18.76
CA LEU A 473 22.70 -4.05 -20.04
C LEU A 473 22.58 -2.62 -20.56
N SER A 474 23.48 -1.74 -20.09
CA SER A 474 23.42 -0.30 -20.34
C SER A 474 23.39 0.08 -21.83
N PRO A 475 24.17 -0.54 -22.75
CA PRO A 475 24.10 -0.22 -24.17
C PRO A 475 22.74 -0.54 -24.81
N GLN A 476 22.05 -1.59 -24.33
CA GLN A 476 20.76 -2.05 -24.85
C GLN A 476 19.57 -1.43 -24.08
N ASN A 477 19.81 -0.68 -23.01
CA ASN A 477 18.78 -0.16 -22.11
C ASN A 477 17.83 -1.24 -21.57
N ILE A 478 18.38 -2.42 -21.25
CA ILE A 478 17.67 -3.56 -20.70
C ILE A 478 18.11 -3.77 -19.25
N THR A 479 17.16 -3.91 -18.35
CA THR A 479 17.41 -4.40 -16.99
C THR A 479 16.55 -5.63 -16.76
N TYR A 480 17.15 -6.71 -16.27
CA TYR A 480 16.42 -7.92 -15.93
C TYR A 480 16.85 -8.44 -14.56
N GLY A 481 15.95 -9.16 -13.92
CA GLY A 481 16.19 -9.76 -12.62
C GLY A 481 15.46 -11.08 -12.47
N VAL A 482 16.06 -11.98 -11.68
CA VAL A 482 15.44 -13.24 -11.23
C VAL A 482 15.66 -13.36 -9.74
N ASN A 483 14.63 -13.75 -9.02
CA ASN A 483 14.66 -13.98 -7.58
C ASN A 483 14.06 -15.35 -7.27
N VAL A 484 14.74 -16.13 -6.43
CA VAL A 484 14.26 -17.40 -5.90
C VAL A 484 14.16 -17.26 -4.39
N PHE A 485 13.05 -17.73 -3.81
CA PHE A 485 12.81 -17.62 -2.39
C PHE A 485 12.24 -18.92 -1.80
N TYR A 486 12.48 -19.10 -0.51
CA TYR A 486 11.84 -20.11 0.33
C TYR A 486 11.41 -19.49 1.64
N ILE A 487 10.18 -19.75 2.05
CA ILE A 487 9.55 -19.24 3.27
C ILE A 487 9.12 -20.42 4.12
N ASP A 488 9.49 -20.37 5.39
CA ASP A 488 9.05 -21.28 6.45
C ASP A 488 8.41 -20.48 7.57
N ALA A 489 7.11 -20.69 7.83
CA ALA A 489 6.36 -19.93 8.82
C ALA A 489 5.61 -20.85 9.78
N ASP A 490 5.78 -20.55 11.06
CA ASP A 490 5.25 -21.30 12.18
C ASP A 490 4.32 -20.47 13.06
N ASN A 491 3.55 -21.16 13.91
CA ASN A 491 2.61 -20.55 14.86
C ASN A 491 1.55 -19.68 14.17
N ILE A 492 1.24 -19.93 12.91
CA ILE A 492 0.19 -19.19 12.18
C ILE A 492 -1.15 -19.36 12.91
N ILE A 493 -1.79 -18.24 13.22
CA ILE A 493 -3.06 -18.22 13.94
C ILE A 493 -4.19 -18.68 13.03
N GLN A 494 -4.91 -19.71 13.49
CA GLN A 494 -6.05 -20.30 12.79
C GLN A 494 -7.21 -20.51 13.76
N VAL A 495 -8.42 -20.57 13.21
CA VAL A 495 -9.61 -20.95 13.98
C VAL A 495 -9.77 -22.46 13.98
N VAL A 496 -9.63 -23.09 15.15
CA VAL A 496 -9.90 -24.52 15.36
C VAL A 496 -10.93 -24.65 16.49
N ASN A 497 -11.99 -25.39 16.24
CA ASN A 497 -13.08 -25.60 17.21
C ASN A 497 -13.61 -24.28 17.81
N ARG A 498 -13.80 -23.26 16.98
CA ARG A 498 -14.28 -21.93 17.36
C ARG A 498 -13.38 -21.17 18.34
N LYS A 499 -12.08 -21.48 18.35
CA LYS A 499 -11.04 -20.77 19.13
C LYS A 499 -9.84 -20.44 18.24
N ASN A 500 -9.26 -19.26 18.39
CA ASN A 500 -7.99 -18.92 17.75
C ASN A 500 -6.86 -19.69 18.42
N VAL A 501 -6.03 -20.38 17.64
CA VAL A 501 -4.88 -21.15 18.12
C VAL A 501 -3.68 -21.01 17.19
N ASN A 502 -2.47 -21.15 17.73
CA ASN A 502 -1.23 -21.15 16.96
C ASN A 502 -0.94 -22.56 16.39
N ALA A 503 -1.73 -23.02 15.44
CA ALA A 503 -1.64 -24.36 14.87
C ALA A 503 -1.22 -24.38 13.39
N GLY A 504 -1.17 -23.21 12.73
CA GLY A 504 -0.85 -23.11 11.32
C GLY A 504 0.64 -23.17 11.04
N HIS A 505 0.98 -23.71 9.87
CA HIS A 505 2.32 -23.79 9.33
C HIS A 505 2.28 -23.61 7.82
N LEU A 506 3.18 -22.77 7.27
CA LEU A 506 3.27 -22.49 5.84
C LEU A 506 4.70 -22.77 5.36
N ASN A 507 4.80 -23.49 4.23
CA ASN A 507 6.04 -23.65 3.48
C ASN A 507 5.77 -23.27 2.04
N ASN A 508 6.35 -22.18 1.63
CA ASN A 508 6.18 -21.63 0.29
C ASN A 508 7.53 -21.45 -0.39
N ALA A 509 7.63 -21.81 -1.64
CA ALA A 509 8.80 -21.57 -2.48
C ALA A 509 8.37 -20.92 -3.79
N GLY A 510 9.21 -20.14 -4.40
CA GLY A 510 8.86 -19.55 -5.69
C GLY A 510 10.02 -18.92 -6.43
N ILE A 511 9.72 -18.55 -7.66
CA ILE A 511 10.61 -17.83 -8.55
C ILE A 511 9.89 -16.60 -9.09
N GLU A 512 10.57 -15.48 -9.09
CA GLU A 512 10.10 -14.20 -9.63
C GLU A 512 11.08 -13.73 -10.70
N GLY A 513 10.57 -13.26 -11.83
CA GLY A 513 11.34 -12.67 -12.91
C GLY A 513 10.82 -11.29 -13.26
N GLU A 514 11.71 -10.37 -13.59
CA GLU A 514 11.37 -9.03 -14.05
C GLU A 514 12.27 -8.60 -15.20
N LEU A 515 11.71 -7.83 -16.15
CA LEU A 515 12.47 -7.25 -17.25
C LEU A 515 11.87 -5.88 -17.58
N SER A 516 12.76 -4.89 -17.72
CA SER A 516 12.44 -3.56 -18.21
C SER A 516 13.35 -3.26 -19.41
N TRP A 517 12.75 -2.83 -20.50
CA TRP A 517 13.44 -2.52 -21.74
C TRP A 517 12.98 -1.19 -22.33
N LYS A 518 13.88 -0.23 -22.46
CA LYS A 518 13.67 0.99 -23.24
C LYS A 518 14.09 0.71 -24.67
N VAL A 519 13.13 0.27 -25.49
CA VAL A 519 13.37 -0.13 -26.89
C VAL A 519 13.97 1.03 -27.68
N ASN A 520 13.42 2.23 -27.48
CA ASN A 520 13.93 3.49 -28.03
C ASN A 520 13.33 4.69 -27.26
N LYS A 521 13.55 5.93 -27.70
CA LYS A 521 13.05 7.14 -27.06
C LYS A 521 11.50 7.24 -27.01
N HIS A 522 10.80 6.45 -27.81
CA HIS A 522 9.34 6.47 -27.92
C HIS A 522 8.68 5.27 -27.28
N TRP A 523 9.37 4.17 -27.07
CA TRP A 523 8.77 2.90 -26.69
C TRP A 523 9.53 2.21 -25.57
N SER A 524 8.80 1.83 -24.55
CA SER A 524 9.29 1.01 -23.44
C SER A 524 8.39 -0.19 -23.19
N LEU A 525 9.00 -1.27 -22.73
CA LEU A 525 8.37 -2.52 -22.36
C LEU A 525 8.79 -2.88 -20.93
N ASN A 526 7.86 -3.32 -20.11
CA ASN A 526 8.13 -3.93 -18.83
C ASN A 526 7.33 -5.23 -18.68
N THR A 527 7.94 -6.21 -18.04
CA THR A 527 7.24 -7.46 -17.74
C THR A 527 7.72 -8.04 -16.40
N ASN A 528 6.81 -8.68 -15.68
CA ASN A 528 7.13 -9.42 -14.47
C ASN A 528 6.31 -10.70 -14.39
N HIS A 529 6.91 -11.73 -13.82
CA HIS A 529 6.35 -13.06 -13.69
C HIS A 529 6.67 -13.63 -12.32
N ALA A 530 5.74 -14.33 -11.70
CA ALA A 530 5.94 -15.02 -10.44
C ALA A 530 5.25 -16.38 -10.46
N TRP A 531 5.97 -17.41 -10.06
CA TRP A 531 5.47 -18.76 -9.81
C TRP A 531 5.62 -19.07 -8.33
N LEU A 532 4.54 -19.53 -7.72
CA LEU A 532 4.47 -19.84 -6.30
C LEU A 532 4.06 -21.30 -6.11
N HIS A 533 4.90 -22.06 -5.42
CA HIS A 533 4.58 -23.38 -4.91
C HIS A 533 4.24 -23.27 -3.42
N MET A 534 3.06 -23.74 -3.04
CA MET A 534 2.58 -23.77 -1.66
C MET A 534 2.34 -25.23 -1.25
N LYS A 535 3.00 -25.68 -0.19
CA LYS A 535 2.75 -27.01 0.37
C LYS A 535 1.31 -27.15 0.90
N ARG A 536 0.75 -26.04 1.36
CA ARG A 536 -0.65 -25.87 1.76
C ARG A 536 -1.21 -24.65 1.03
N PRO A 537 -2.20 -24.83 0.15
CA PRO A 537 -2.82 -23.71 -0.56
C PRO A 537 -3.38 -22.65 0.37
N VAL A 538 -3.24 -21.39 -0.04
CA VAL A 538 -3.76 -20.21 0.69
C VAL A 538 -4.77 -19.51 -0.22
N VAL A 539 -5.94 -19.19 0.32
CA VAL A 539 -6.99 -18.43 -0.39
C VAL A 539 -6.45 -17.09 -0.85
N SER A 540 -6.81 -16.68 -2.05
CA SER A 540 -6.36 -15.45 -2.73
C SER A 540 -4.89 -15.44 -3.16
N ALA A 541 -4.15 -16.55 -3.04
CA ALA A 541 -2.81 -16.71 -3.56
C ALA A 541 -2.85 -17.44 -4.93
N PRO A 542 -2.32 -16.85 -6.02
CA PRO A 542 -2.20 -17.52 -7.31
C PRO A 542 -0.96 -18.41 -7.35
N VAL A 543 -1.04 -19.51 -8.13
CA VAL A 543 0.13 -20.34 -8.47
C VAL A 543 1.04 -19.59 -9.45
N TYR A 544 0.45 -18.86 -10.39
CA TYR A 544 1.19 -18.03 -11.34
C TYR A 544 0.51 -16.68 -11.52
N LYS A 545 1.31 -15.64 -11.56
CA LYS A 545 0.91 -14.30 -11.96
C LYS A 545 1.95 -13.71 -12.90
N GLY A 546 1.52 -13.23 -14.06
CA GLY A 546 2.34 -12.52 -15.03
C GLY A 546 1.72 -11.18 -15.42
N TYR A 547 2.58 -10.22 -15.75
CA TYR A 547 2.21 -8.93 -16.33
C TYR A 547 3.20 -8.57 -17.44
N ALA A 548 2.69 -8.05 -18.54
CA ALA A 548 3.47 -7.45 -19.60
C ALA A 548 2.83 -6.13 -20.00
N GLY A 549 3.56 -5.03 -19.84
CA GLY A 549 3.10 -3.67 -20.10
C GLY A 549 3.99 -2.96 -21.09
N THR A 550 3.39 -2.04 -21.87
CA THR A 550 4.09 -1.18 -22.81
C THR A 550 3.61 0.25 -22.70
N VAL A 551 4.53 1.18 -22.89
CA VAL A 551 4.25 2.63 -22.99
C VAL A 551 4.84 3.13 -24.28
N MET A 552 4.02 3.80 -25.07
CA MET A 552 4.40 4.45 -26.32
C MET A 552 4.15 5.96 -26.21
N ARG A 553 5.14 6.77 -26.58
CA ARG A 553 5.04 8.25 -26.65
C ARG A 553 5.47 8.73 -28.01
N TYR A 554 4.57 9.40 -28.73
CA TYR A 554 4.86 9.94 -30.05
C TYR A 554 4.19 11.31 -30.23
N GLY A 555 4.98 12.36 -30.28
CA GLY A 555 4.48 13.72 -30.32
C GLY A 555 3.57 14.01 -29.13
N ARG A 556 2.32 14.38 -29.41
CA ARG A 556 1.29 14.68 -28.38
C ARG A 556 0.53 13.45 -27.88
N TRP A 557 0.81 12.27 -28.43
CA TRP A 557 0.13 11.04 -28.07
C TRP A 557 0.93 10.22 -27.07
N MET A 558 0.26 9.70 -26.06
CA MET A 558 0.75 8.64 -25.21
C MET A 558 -0.26 7.49 -25.19
N ALA A 559 0.23 6.28 -25.38
CA ALA A 559 -0.59 5.07 -25.28
C ALA A 559 0.06 4.09 -24.32
N THR A 560 -0.75 3.42 -23.53
CA THR A 560 -0.32 2.30 -22.68
C THR A 560 -1.17 1.07 -22.97
N ALA A 561 -0.57 -0.10 -22.91
CA ALA A 561 -1.30 -1.36 -22.90
C ALA A 561 -0.64 -2.30 -21.89
N GLY A 562 -1.44 -3.05 -21.15
CA GLY A 562 -0.99 -4.02 -20.16
C GLY A 562 -1.80 -5.30 -20.25
N LEU A 563 -1.11 -6.42 -20.34
CA LEU A 563 -1.69 -7.77 -20.29
C LEU A 563 -1.32 -8.38 -18.94
N GLN A 564 -2.33 -8.73 -18.15
CA GLN A 564 -2.15 -9.43 -16.88
C GLN A 564 -2.74 -10.84 -16.98
N GLN A 565 -1.96 -11.84 -16.59
CA GLN A 565 -2.41 -13.22 -16.52
C GLN A 565 -2.30 -13.75 -15.08
N VAL A 566 -3.35 -14.40 -14.62
CA VAL A 566 -3.42 -15.06 -13.31
C VAL A 566 -3.88 -16.50 -13.54
N CYS A 567 -3.13 -17.46 -12.99
CA CYS A 567 -3.46 -18.87 -13.07
C CYS A 567 -3.41 -19.53 -11.70
N GLY A 568 -4.37 -20.41 -11.43
CA GLY A 568 -4.43 -21.14 -10.17
C GLY A 568 -4.66 -20.23 -8.97
N LEU A 569 -5.50 -19.19 -9.09
CA LEU A 569 -5.91 -18.36 -7.97
C LEU A 569 -6.88 -19.14 -7.09
N TYR A 570 -6.48 -19.45 -5.87
CA TYR A 570 -7.32 -20.18 -4.94
C TYR A 570 -8.47 -19.32 -4.43
N LEU A 571 -9.69 -19.65 -4.84
CA LEU A 571 -10.93 -19.03 -4.31
C LEU A 571 -11.37 -19.71 -3.02
N SER A 572 -11.13 -21.00 -2.88
CA SER A 572 -11.35 -21.80 -1.68
C SER A 572 -10.30 -22.90 -1.58
N THR A 573 -10.11 -23.46 -0.38
CA THR A 573 -9.16 -24.53 -0.07
C THR A 573 -9.85 -25.68 0.67
N GLY A 574 -9.19 -26.83 0.78
CA GLY A 574 -9.71 -28.03 1.45
C GLY A 574 -10.56 -28.90 0.53
N GLU A 575 -11.61 -29.56 1.05
CA GLU A 575 -12.42 -30.55 0.29
C GLU A 575 -13.16 -29.95 -0.92
N GLN A 576 -13.44 -28.66 -0.88
CA GLN A 576 -14.10 -27.94 -1.98
C GLN A 576 -13.16 -26.93 -2.61
N GLU A 577 -11.92 -27.33 -2.90
CA GLU A 577 -10.94 -26.48 -3.55
C GLU A 577 -11.44 -25.96 -4.90
N ARG A 578 -11.34 -24.67 -5.09
CA ARG A 578 -11.67 -24.00 -6.35
C ARG A 578 -10.57 -23.03 -6.73
N GLN A 579 -10.21 -23.06 -8.00
CA GLN A 579 -9.21 -22.18 -8.58
C GLN A 579 -9.80 -21.37 -9.74
N GLU A 580 -9.29 -20.17 -9.93
CA GLU A 580 -9.67 -19.27 -11.01
C GLU A 580 -8.48 -19.00 -11.94
N HIS A 581 -8.77 -18.76 -13.22
CA HIS A 581 -7.80 -18.44 -14.26
C HIS A 581 -8.36 -17.32 -15.13
N PHE A 582 -7.60 -16.24 -15.32
CA PHE A 582 -8.04 -15.15 -16.17
C PHE A 582 -6.88 -14.38 -16.79
N THR A 583 -7.20 -13.71 -17.91
CA THR A 583 -6.29 -12.82 -18.62
C THR A 583 -6.99 -11.50 -18.86
N LEU A 584 -6.40 -10.39 -18.39
CA LEU A 584 -6.95 -9.05 -18.51
C LEU A 584 -6.08 -8.22 -19.44
N LEU A 585 -6.71 -7.55 -20.38
CA LEU A 585 -6.08 -6.52 -21.21
C LEU A 585 -6.62 -5.16 -20.78
N ASN A 586 -5.72 -4.28 -20.35
CA ASN A 586 -6.01 -2.89 -20.01
C ASN A 586 -5.27 -1.99 -21.00
N ALA A 587 -5.88 -0.88 -21.41
CA ALA A 587 -5.24 0.09 -22.28
C ALA A 587 -5.69 1.51 -21.95
N MET A 588 -4.84 2.49 -22.27
CA MET A 588 -5.14 3.90 -22.14
C MET A 588 -4.53 4.66 -23.33
N LEU A 589 -5.26 5.66 -23.80
CA LEU A 589 -4.80 6.61 -24.81
C LEU A 589 -4.97 8.02 -24.25
N GLN A 590 -3.90 8.81 -24.35
CA GLN A 590 -3.86 10.21 -23.94
C GLN A 590 -3.43 11.09 -25.10
N TYR A 591 -4.00 12.29 -25.15
CA TYR A 591 -3.60 13.35 -26.06
C TYR A 591 -3.29 14.64 -25.29
N ALA A 592 -2.09 15.17 -25.48
CA ALA A 592 -1.66 16.43 -24.88
C ALA A 592 -2.14 17.61 -25.73
N LEU A 593 -2.99 18.45 -25.15
CA LEU A 593 -3.43 19.72 -25.68
C LEU A 593 -2.44 20.85 -25.31
N PRO A 594 -2.54 22.04 -25.93
CA PRO A 594 -1.87 23.24 -25.41
C PRO A 594 -2.27 23.52 -23.94
N CYS A 595 -1.51 24.39 -23.29
CA CYS A 595 -1.77 24.80 -21.89
C CYS A 595 -1.73 23.63 -20.89
N HIS A 596 -0.82 22.66 -21.09
CA HIS A 596 -0.59 21.53 -20.20
C HIS A 596 -1.86 20.73 -19.85
N THR A 597 -2.77 20.66 -20.80
CA THR A 597 -4.04 19.93 -20.67
C THR A 597 -3.92 18.57 -21.34
N HIS A 598 -4.37 17.52 -20.67
CA HIS A 598 -4.38 16.16 -21.19
C HIS A 598 -5.80 15.60 -21.22
N LEU A 599 -6.22 15.13 -22.39
CA LEU A 599 -7.44 14.33 -22.55
C LEU A 599 -7.04 12.86 -22.60
N TRP A 600 -7.79 12.01 -21.93
CA TRP A 600 -7.48 10.60 -21.91
C TRP A 600 -8.73 9.71 -21.88
N VAL A 601 -8.58 8.50 -22.42
CA VAL A 601 -9.56 7.42 -22.32
C VAL A 601 -8.85 6.16 -21.86
N ARG A 602 -9.48 5.41 -20.95
CA ARG A 602 -8.97 4.16 -20.41
C ARG A 602 -10.02 3.08 -20.52
N GLY A 603 -9.59 1.87 -20.90
CA GLY A 603 -10.40 0.66 -20.87
C GLY A 603 -9.72 -0.41 -20.02
N GLU A 604 -10.48 -1.07 -19.17
CA GLU A 604 -10.04 -2.19 -18.33
C GLU A 604 -10.82 -3.45 -18.68
N ASN A 605 -10.16 -4.61 -18.57
CA ASN A 605 -10.71 -5.90 -18.99
C ASN A 605 -11.30 -5.87 -20.42
N LEU A 606 -10.55 -5.33 -21.38
CA LEU A 606 -10.98 -5.16 -22.77
C LEU A 606 -11.30 -6.50 -23.46
N LEU A 607 -10.80 -7.62 -22.95
CA LEU A 607 -11.14 -8.96 -23.40
C LEU A 607 -12.52 -9.43 -22.89
N ALA A 608 -13.19 -8.63 -22.07
CA ALA A 608 -14.50 -8.92 -21.46
C ALA A 608 -14.54 -10.27 -20.71
N GLN A 609 -13.41 -10.67 -20.11
CA GLN A 609 -13.29 -11.91 -19.34
C GLN A 609 -14.31 -11.92 -18.20
N ARG A 610 -14.92 -13.09 -17.97
CA ARG A 610 -15.71 -13.36 -16.77
C ARG A 610 -14.80 -14.07 -15.78
N TYR A 611 -14.60 -13.50 -14.62
CA TYR A 611 -13.70 -14.04 -13.62
C TYR A 611 -14.12 -13.60 -12.22
N GLN A 612 -13.54 -14.21 -11.20
CA GLN A 612 -13.69 -13.88 -9.79
C GLN A 612 -12.29 -13.73 -9.16
N ILE A 613 -12.17 -12.84 -8.21
CA ILE A 613 -10.98 -12.76 -7.34
C ILE A 613 -11.33 -13.30 -5.95
N ASN A 614 -12.60 -13.17 -5.57
CA ASN A 614 -13.15 -13.74 -4.34
C ASN A 614 -14.35 -14.61 -4.68
N ASP A 615 -14.48 -15.70 -3.98
CA ASP A 615 -15.56 -16.68 -4.24
C ASP A 615 -16.94 -16.04 -4.13
N GLY A 616 -17.76 -16.25 -5.16
CA GLY A 616 -19.11 -15.69 -5.25
C GLY A 616 -19.19 -14.20 -5.61
N TYR A 617 -18.07 -13.56 -5.93
CA TYR A 617 -18.01 -12.15 -6.35
C TYR A 617 -17.49 -12.03 -7.79
N PRO A 618 -18.37 -12.18 -8.81
CA PRO A 618 -17.98 -11.98 -10.21
C PRO A 618 -17.51 -10.54 -10.42
N MET A 619 -16.42 -10.40 -11.15
CA MET A 619 -15.82 -9.12 -11.50
C MET A 619 -16.50 -8.50 -12.74
N PRO A 620 -16.40 -7.16 -12.93
CA PRO A 620 -16.97 -6.51 -14.10
C PRO A 620 -16.29 -6.98 -15.39
N LYS A 621 -17.07 -7.02 -16.47
CA LYS A 621 -16.55 -7.14 -17.83
C LYS A 621 -15.80 -5.86 -18.23
N ALA A 622 -15.61 -5.62 -19.51
CA ALA A 622 -14.98 -4.40 -20.01
C ALA A 622 -15.62 -3.14 -19.41
N THR A 623 -14.76 -2.25 -18.89
CA THR A 623 -15.15 -0.94 -18.35
C THR A 623 -14.35 0.16 -19.03
N PHE A 624 -14.94 1.35 -19.13
CA PHE A 624 -14.33 2.49 -19.78
C PHE A 624 -14.42 3.72 -18.89
N MET A 625 -13.39 4.54 -18.96
CA MET A 625 -13.36 5.88 -18.35
C MET A 625 -12.75 6.87 -19.32
N ALA A 626 -13.22 8.11 -19.27
CA ALA A 626 -12.63 9.24 -19.97
C ALA A 626 -12.49 10.42 -19.03
N GLY A 627 -11.44 11.20 -19.21
CA GLY A 627 -11.15 12.33 -18.33
C GLY A 627 -10.26 13.37 -18.96
N CYS A 628 -10.11 14.43 -18.20
CA CYS A 628 -9.24 15.56 -18.49
C CYS A 628 -8.39 15.87 -17.26
N SER A 629 -7.12 16.19 -17.47
CA SER A 629 -6.23 16.74 -16.44
C SER A 629 -5.54 17.99 -16.94
N VAL A 630 -5.25 18.89 -16.01
CA VAL A 630 -4.57 20.17 -16.26
C VAL A 630 -3.48 20.35 -15.22
N ASP A 631 -2.27 20.70 -15.69
CA ASP A 631 -1.11 21.04 -14.86
C ASP A 631 -0.77 22.52 -15.01
N PHE A 632 -0.43 23.20 -13.90
CA PHE A 632 -0.09 24.63 -13.88
C PHE A 632 1.28 24.86 -13.25
#